data_aa227a10b19fa15819d9fe33e45527d6
#
_entry.id   aa227a10b19fa15819d9fe33e45527d6
#
_cell.length_a   1.000
_cell.length_b   1.000
_cell.length_c   1.000
_cell.angle_alpha   90.00
_cell.angle_beta   90.00
_cell.angle_gamma   90.00
#
_symmetry.space_group_name_H-M   'P 1'
#
loop_
_entity.id
_entity.type
_entity.pdbx_description
1 polymer ?
#
loop_
_entity_poly.entity_id
_entity_poly.type
_entity_poly.pdbx_seq_one_letter_code
_entity_poly.pdbx_strand_id
1 'polypeptide(L)'
;MEPEYISNKVRAIKFGILSPKMVRQMAVAKVVTPELYDKEGYPVDGGLMDIRLGVIDPGLVCKTDGLKLKESLGHFGYIELARPVVHIKFAKLILDLLRTTCKECGRVLIPNDEIEKVLKVMKKTGKIENARAKRLVIKETVVKLRTISKCPHCKAKLEKIKHEKPTTYYEGDKRLSPIEVRTRLEKITNEDLELFGLNPNVMRPEWSVLTLMAIPPVTMRPSITLESGERSEDDLTHKLGDVV
;
A
#
# COMPACT_ATOMS: atom_id res chain seq x y z
N MET A 1 9.83 -35.67 -28.42
CA MET A 1 10.49 -34.76 -27.48
C MET A 1 9.46 -34.50 -26.37
N GLU A 2 9.68 -35.10 -25.24
CA GLU A 2 8.85 -34.78 -24.06
C GLU A 2 9.19 -33.38 -23.57
N PRO A 3 8.22 -32.55 -23.19
CA PRO A 3 8.49 -31.22 -22.68
C PRO A 3 9.25 -31.34 -21.35
N GLU A 4 10.45 -30.77 -21.31
CA GLU A 4 11.28 -30.72 -20.11
C GLU A 4 10.60 -29.79 -19.07
N TYR A 5 9.92 -30.36 -18.08
CA TYR A 5 9.28 -29.62 -17.00
C TYR A 5 10.34 -29.08 -16.03
N ILE A 6 10.67 -27.81 -16.15
CA ILE A 6 11.51 -27.12 -15.18
C ILE A 6 10.67 -26.87 -13.92
N SER A 7 10.87 -27.68 -12.89
CA SER A 7 10.21 -27.48 -11.61
C SER A 7 10.90 -26.39 -10.81
N ASN A 8 10.28 -25.22 -10.71
CA ASN A 8 10.75 -24.13 -9.86
C ASN A 8 10.20 -24.30 -8.43
N LYS A 9 11.10 -24.34 -7.43
CA LYS A 9 10.71 -24.36 -6.03
C LYS A 9 10.60 -22.92 -5.50
N VAL A 10 9.47 -22.56 -4.88
CA VAL A 10 9.30 -21.27 -4.20
C VAL A 10 10.26 -21.24 -3.01
N ARG A 11 11.22 -20.30 -3.03
CA ARG A 11 12.23 -20.15 -1.98
C ARG A 11 11.81 -19.14 -0.91
N ALA A 12 11.12 -18.08 -1.31
CA ALA A 12 10.67 -17.03 -0.40
C ALA A 12 9.48 -16.27 -1.00
N ILE A 13 8.62 -15.76 -0.13
CA ILE A 13 7.51 -14.87 -0.47
C ILE A 13 7.81 -13.51 0.16
N LYS A 14 7.73 -12.45 -0.63
CA LYS A 14 7.86 -11.07 -0.16
C LYS A 14 6.53 -10.35 -0.31
N PHE A 15 6.07 -9.73 0.78
CA PHE A 15 4.90 -8.87 0.75
C PHE A 15 5.32 -7.43 0.45
N GLY A 16 4.59 -6.78 -0.43
CA GLY A 16 4.78 -5.37 -0.81
C GLY A 16 3.48 -4.60 -0.73
N ILE A 17 3.54 -3.30 -1.01
CA ILE A 17 2.36 -2.46 -1.16
C ILE A 17 1.97 -2.46 -2.64
N LEU A 18 0.68 -2.63 -2.91
CA LEU A 18 0.16 -2.51 -4.27
C LEU A 18 0.25 -1.05 -4.73
N SER A 19 0.82 -0.84 -5.91
CA SER A 19 0.79 0.48 -6.54
C SER A 19 -0.64 0.81 -7.01
N PRO A 20 -1.00 2.09 -7.13
CA PRO A 20 -2.29 2.49 -7.71
C PRO A 20 -2.53 1.89 -9.09
N LYS A 21 -1.46 1.75 -9.89
CA LYS A 21 -1.52 1.09 -11.21
C LYS A 21 -1.89 -0.38 -11.09
N MET A 22 -1.25 -1.11 -10.18
CA MET A 22 -1.55 -2.53 -9.94
C MET A 22 -2.98 -2.73 -9.42
N VAL A 23 -3.44 -1.86 -8.51
CA VAL A 23 -4.83 -1.92 -8.01
C VAL A 23 -5.81 -1.76 -9.16
N ARG A 24 -5.60 -0.78 -10.06
CA ARG A 24 -6.48 -0.61 -11.24
C ARG A 24 -6.42 -1.78 -12.22
N GLN A 25 -5.26 -2.40 -12.40
CA GLN A 25 -5.10 -3.55 -13.29
C GLN A 25 -5.74 -4.83 -12.74
N MET A 26 -5.73 -4.99 -11.42
CA MET A 26 -6.31 -6.14 -10.74
C MET A 26 -7.83 -6.02 -10.61
N ALA A 27 -8.33 -4.81 -10.48
CA ALA A 27 -9.73 -4.53 -10.24
C ALA A 27 -10.58 -4.61 -11.51
N VAL A 28 -11.73 -5.25 -11.40
CA VAL A 28 -12.71 -5.40 -12.49
C VAL A 28 -13.78 -4.31 -12.49
N ALA A 29 -13.97 -3.62 -11.36
CA ALA A 29 -14.97 -2.58 -11.21
C ALA A 29 -14.48 -1.45 -10.31
N LYS A 30 -14.86 -0.20 -10.66
CA LYS A 30 -14.79 0.96 -9.77
C LYS A 30 -16.10 1.07 -9.00
N VAL A 31 -16.01 1.16 -7.68
CA VAL A 31 -17.17 1.42 -6.83
C VAL A 31 -17.34 2.92 -6.69
N VAL A 32 -18.55 3.39 -6.94
CA VAL A 32 -18.91 4.83 -7.01
C VAL A 32 -20.14 5.20 -6.20
N THR A 33 -20.88 4.18 -5.69
CA THR A 33 -22.07 4.39 -4.87
C THR A 33 -22.02 3.50 -3.62
N PRO A 34 -22.47 3.99 -2.45
CA PRO A 34 -22.61 3.18 -1.24
C PRO A 34 -23.81 2.24 -1.29
N GLU A 35 -24.72 2.42 -2.25
CA GLU A 35 -25.90 1.57 -2.38
C GLU A 35 -25.50 0.14 -2.69
N LEU A 36 -26.13 -0.81 -1.98
CA LEU A 36 -25.83 -2.24 -2.08
C LEU A 36 -26.79 -2.93 -3.03
N TYR A 37 -28.09 -2.67 -2.86
CA TYR A 37 -29.17 -3.29 -3.61
C TYR A 37 -30.18 -2.24 -4.07
N ASP A 38 -30.83 -2.53 -5.18
CA ASP A 38 -31.97 -1.77 -5.67
C ASP A 38 -33.25 -2.09 -4.90
N LYS A 39 -34.38 -1.47 -5.34
CA LYS A 39 -35.70 -1.66 -4.71
C LYS A 39 -36.24 -3.09 -4.90
N GLU A 40 -35.80 -3.77 -5.92
CA GLU A 40 -36.15 -5.15 -6.26
C GLU A 40 -35.23 -6.16 -5.56
N GLY A 41 -34.20 -5.70 -4.81
CA GLY A 41 -33.26 -6.53 -4.06
C GLY A 41 -32.10 -7.06 -4.90
N TYR A 42 -31.87 -6.56 -6.12
CA TYR A 42 -30.71 -6.91 -6.94
C TYR A 42 -29.50 -6.02 -6.63
N PRO A 43 -28.26 -6.58 -6.69
CA PRO A 43 -27.06 -5.81 -6.50
C PRO A 43 -26.93 -4.66 -7.50
N VAL A 44 -26.61 -3.45 -6.99
CA VAL A 44 -26.46 -2.23 -7.81
C VAL A 44 -25.14 -2.27 -8.57
N ASP A 45 -25.17 -2.00 -9.87
CA ASP A 45 -23.96 -1.82 -10.69
C ASP A 45 -23.15 -0.61 -10.20
N GLY A 46 -21.85 -0.78 -9.96
CA GLY A 46 -20.99 0.26 -9.37
C GLY A 46 -21.13 0.43 -7.86
N GLY A 47 -21.93 -0.42 -7.20
CA GLY A 47 -22.03 -0.52 -5.75
C GLY A 47 -21.03 -1.52 -5.16
N LEU A 48 -21.05 -1.63 -3.83
CA LEU A 48 -20.16 -2.55 -3.11
C LEU A 48 -20.51 -4.03 -3.34
N MET A 49 -21.76 -4.33 -3.73
CA MET A 49 -22.24 -5.69 -4.04
C MET A 49 -22.31 -5.96 -5.53
N ASP A 50 -21.69 -5.13 -6.37
CA ASP A 50 -21.67 -5.29 -7.83
C ASP A 50 -21.30 -6.72 -8.24
N ILE A 51 -22.12 -7.32 -9.09
CA ILE A 51 -21.97 -8.72 -9.53
C ILE A 51 -20.70 -8.99 -10.32
N ARG A 52 -19.98 -7.96 -10.77
CA ARG A 52 -18.64 -8.10 -11.34
C ARG A 52 -17.61 -8.48 -10.29
N LEU A 53 -17.83 -8.12 -9.00
CA LEU A 53 -16.95 -8.45 -7.89
C LEU A 53 -17.16 -9.88 -7.36
N GLY A 54 -18.13 -10.59 -7.89
CA GLY A 54 -18.55 -11.93 -7.48
C GLY A 54 -20.01 -11.96 -7.07
N VAL A 55 -20.52 -13.16 -6.84
CA VAL A 55 -21.93 -13.40 -6.50
C VAL A 55 -22.04 -14.23 -5.23
N ILE A 56 -23.02 -13.91 -4.39
CA ILE A 56 -23.34 -14.64 -3.16
C ILE A 56 -24.78 -15.17 -3.16
N ASP A 57 -25.66 -14.63 -4.02
CA ASP A 57 -27.05 -15.05 -4.11
C ASP A 57 -27.22 -16.23 -5.07
N PRO A 58 -28.01 -17.25 -4.70
CA PRO A 58 -28.36 -18.35 -5.60
C PRO A 58 -29.08 -17.83 -6.84
N GLY A 59 -28.67 -18.32 -8.01
CA GLY A 59 -29.28 -17.91 -9.28
C GLY A 59 -28.57 -16.76 -10.00
N LEU A 60 -27.74 -16.00 -9.33
CA LEU A 60 -26.90 -14.99 -9.98
C LEU A 60 -25.65 -15.61 -10.58
N VAL A 61 -25.14 -14.96 -11.63
CA VAL A 61 -23.91 -15.33 -12.34
C VAL A 61 -22.97 -14.12 -12.33
N CYS A 62 -21.72 -14.33 -11.97
CA CYS A 62 -20.71 -13.29 -11.98
C CYS A 62 -20.49 -12.77 -13.40
N LYS A 63 -20.62 -11.46 -13.63
CA LYS A 63 -20.44 -10.84 -14.96
C LYS A 63 -18.98 -10.89 -15.45
N THR A 64 -18.02 -11.15 -14.57
CA THR A 64 -16.59 -11.15 -14.93
C THR A 64 -16.11 -12.50 -15.44
N ASP A 65 -16.47 -13.59 -14.75
CA ASP A 65 -15.99 -14.94 -15.06
C ASP A 65 -17.10 -15.89 -15.55
N GLY A 66 -18.37 -15.48 -15.51
CA GLY A 66 -19.51 -16.30 -15.91
C GLY A 66 -19.85 -17.46 -14.96
N LEU A 67 -19.22 -17.49 -13.78
CA LEU A 67 -19.38 -18.58 -12.82
C LEU A 67 -20.47 -18.27 -11.78
N LYS A 68 -20.98 -19.33 -11.16
CA LYS A 68 -21.99 -19.26 -10.10
C LYS A 68 -21.37 -19.23 -8.72
N LEU A 69 -22.20 -18.99 -7.69
CA LEU A 69 -21.84 -18.81 -6.28
C LEU A 69 -20.71 -19.72 -5.74
N LYS A 70 -20.70 -21.00 -6.02
CA LYS A 70 -19.70 -21.93 -5.47
C LYS A 70 -18.46 -22.12 -6.34
N GLU A 71 -18.49 -21.58 -7.53
CA GLU A 71 -17.44 -21.77 -8.55
C GLU A 71 -16.56 -20.53 -8.67
N SER A 72 -17.14 -19.32 -8.51
CA SER A 72 -16.41 -18.07 -8.57
C SER A 72 -15.74 -17.74 -7.24
N LEU A 73 -14.43 -17.44 -7.27
CA LEU A 73 -13.68 -16.89 -6.13
C LEU A 73 -13.95 -15.39 -5.94
N GLY A 74 -14.59 -14.76 -6.91
CA GLY A 74 -14.81 -13.32 -6.96
C GLY A 74 -13.59 -12.53 -7.38
N HIS A 75 -13.81 -11.24 -7.60
CA HIS A 75 -12.82 -10.33 -8.19
C HIS A 75 -12.68 -9.05 -7.34
N PHE A 76 -11.49 -8.46 -7.37
CA PHE A 76 -11.24 -7.19 -6.69
C PHE A 76 -11.91 -6.02 -7.41
N GLY A 77 -12.41 -5.08 -6.62
CA GLY A 77 -12.77 -3.74 -7.06
C GLY A 77 -11.84 -2.68 -6.50
N TYR A 78 -12.14 -1.42 -6.73
CA TYR A 78 -11.45 -0.30 -6.09
C TYR A 78 -12.37 0.90 -5.87
N ILE A 79 -12.05 1.67 -4.82
CA ILE A 79 -12.59 3.01 -4.56
C ILE A 79 -11.49 4.03 -4.88
N GLU A 80 -11.83 5.11 -5.55
CA GLU A 80 -10.95 6.24 -5.75
C GLU A 80 -11.17 7.24 -4.63
N LEU A 81 -10.14 7.45 -3.80
CA LEU A 81 -10.25 8.32 -2.65
C LEU A 81 -10.25 9.80 -3.09
N ALA A 82 -11.18 10.60 -2.57
CA ALA A 82 -11.28 12.03 -2.85
C ALA A 82 -10.01 12.79 -2.42
N ARG A 83 -9.30 12.31 -1.39
CA ARG A 83 -8.01 12.84 -0.93
C ARG A 83 -7.08 11.69 -0.57
N PRO A 84 -5.77 11.82 -0.82
CA PRO A 84 -4.80 10.82 -0.39
C PRO A 84 -4.80 10.65 1.13
N VAL A 85 -4.67 9.40 1.58
CA VAL A 85 -4.69 9.03 3.00
C VAL A 85 -3.45 8.22 3.35
N VAL A 86 -2.78 8.57 4.45
CA VAL A 86 -1.61 7.84 4.94
C VAL A 86 -2.03 6.50 5.54
N HIS A 87 -1.46 5.41 5.05
CA HIS A 87 -1.72 4.08 5.57
C HIS A 87 -1.07 3.91 6.96
N ILE A 88 -1.87 3.65 8.00
CA ILE A 88 -1.45 3.63 9.41
C ILE A 88 -0.30 2.65 9.70
N LYS A 89 -0.27 1.49 9.05
CA LYS A 89 0.81 0.49 9.21
C LYS A 89 2.19 1.00 8.80
N PHE A 90 2.22 1.95 7.88
CA PHE A 90 3.46 2.51 7.34
C PHE A 90 3.81 3.89 7.92
N ALA A 91 3.01 4.41 8.86
CA ALA A 91 3.23 5.73 9.46
C ALA A 91 4.64 5.91 10.05
N LYS A 92 5.18 4.87 10.69
CA LYS A 92 6.55 4.88 11.22
C LYS A 92 7.62 4.87 10.13
N LEU A 93 7.42 4.07 9.07
CA LEU A 93 8.34 4.04 7.92
C LEU A 93 8.37 5.40 7.23
N ILE A 94 7.21 6.00 7.00
CA ILE A 94 7.11 7.36 6.43
C ILE A 94 7.84 8.37 7.30
N LEU A 95 7.65 8.33 8.63
CA LEU A 95 8.37 9.20 9.56
C LEU A 95 9.89 9.05 9.44
N ASP A 96 10.37 7.81 9.38
CA ASP A 96 11.81 7.54 9.25
C ASP A 96 12.35 8.07 7.92
N LEU A 97 11.64 7.88 6.82
CA LEU A 97 12.01 8.43 5.52
C LEU A 97 11.99 9.96 5.50
N LEU A 98 10.94 10.60 6.01
CA LEU A 98 10.86 12.07 6.09
C LEU A 98 11.99 12.68 6.92
N ARG A 99 12.49 11.99 7.96
CA ARG A 99 13.60 12.44 8.82
C ARG A 99 14.97 12.23 8.22
N THR A 100 15.09 11.32 7.26
CA THR A 100 16.37 10.87 6.71
C THR A 100 16.59 11.30 5.27
N THR A 101 15.59 11.92 4.64
CA THR A 101 15.65 12.40 3.26
C THR A 101 15.45 13.92 3.20
N CYS A 102 16.02 14.53 2.19
CA CYS A 102 15.90 15.97 1.95
C CYS A 102 14.55 16.30 1.29
N LYS A 103 13.90 17.37 1.77
CA LYS A 103 12.62 17.85 1.21
C LYS A 103 12.76 18.42 -0.21
N GLU A 104 13.92 18.99 -0.54
CA GLU A 104 14.15 19.62 -1.84
C GLU A 104 14.62 18.62 -2.90
N CYS A 105 15.75 17.94 -2.66
CA CYS A 105 16.36 17.06 -3.64
C CYS A 105 15.96 15.58 -3.51
N GLY A 106 15.22 15.19 -2.45
CA GLY A 106 14.78 13.81 -2.23
C GLY A 106 15.88 12.82 -1.83
N ARG A 107 17.16 13.22 -1.88
CA ARG A 107 18.29 12.35 -1.55
C ARG A 107 18.38 12.06 -0.05
N VAL A 108 18.91 10.90 0.28
CA VAL A 108 19.22 10.54 1.67
C VAL A 108 20.30 11.45 2.21
N LEU A 109 20.23 11.82 3.49
CA LEU A 109 21.14 12.76 4.17
C LEU A 109 22.50 12.14 4.48
N ILE A 110 23.02 11.28 3.61
CA ILE A 110 24.34 10.66 3.69
C ILE A 110 25.20 11.22 2.55
N PRO A 111 26.46 11.59 2.80
CA PRO A 111 27.42 11.89 1.74
C PRO A 111 27.61 10.66 0.81
N ASN A 112 27.85 10.91 -0.48
CA ASN A 112 27.98 9.83 -1.48
C ASN A 112 29.04 8.78 -1.10
N ASP A 113 30.15 9.22 -0.51
CA ASP A 113 31.26 8.32 -0.10
C ASP A 113 30.87 7.31 0.97
N GLU A 114 29.89 7.66 1.81
CA GLU A 114 29.38 6.77 2.84
C GLU A 114 28.27 5.85 2.30
N ILE A 115 27.51 6.29 1.30
CA ILE A 115 26.44 5.48 0.67
C ILE A 115 27.01 4.15 0.17
N GLU A 116 28.13 4.20 -0.56
CA GLU A 116 28.77 3.00 -1.07
C GLU A 116 29.23 2.04 0.03
N LYS A 117 29.75 2.59 1.14
CA LYS A 117 30.19 1.79 2.29
C LYS A 117 29.00 1.04 2.92
N VAL A 118 27.89 1.75 3.15
CA VAL A 118 26.67 1.16 3.73
C VAL A 118 26.10 0.10 2.80
N LEU A 119 26.03 0.37 1.49
CA LEU A 119 25.53 -0.60 0.50
C LEU A 119 26.43 -1.85 0.42
N LYS A 120 27.76 -1.69 0.46
CA LYS A 120 28.72 -2.82 0.51
C LYS A 120 28.48 -3.70 1.74
N VAL A 121 28.27 -3.10 2.93
CA VAL A 121 27.94 -3.84 4.16
C VAL A 121 26.60 -4.55 4.02
N MET A 122 25.58 -3.87 3.50
CA MET A 122 24.26 -4.46 3.29
C MET A 122 24.25 -5.61 2.28
N LYS A 123 25.06 -5.54 1.21
CA LYS A 123 25.22 -6.62 0.22
C LYS A 123 25.93 -7.83 0.83
N LYS A 124 26.95 -7.63 1.66
CA LYS A 124 27.63 -8.72 2.39
C LYS A 124 26.70 -9.44 3.38
N THR A 125 25.79 -8.70 4.02
CA THR A 125 24.80 -9.26 4.96
C THR A 125 23.52 -9.76 4.26
N GLY A 126 23.45 -9.66 2.94
CA GLY A 126 22.23 -9.86 2.12
C GLY A 126 21.72 -11.29 1.96
N LYS A 127 22.33 -12.31 2.60
CA LYS A 127 21.72 -13.65 2.69
C LYS A 127 20.49 -13.60 3.59
N ILE A 128 19.48 -14.39 3.27
CA ILE A 128 18.18 -14.45 4.01
C ILE A 128 18.44 -14.71 5.51
N GLU A 129 19.46 -15.48 5.85
CA GLU A 129 19.91 -15.80 7.19
C GLU A 129 20.34 -14.57 8.02
N ASN A 130 20.71 -13.47 7.36
CA ASN A 130 21.19 -12.23 7.99
C ASN A 130 20.17 -11.08 7.98
N ALA A 131 18.88 -11.35 7.80
CA ALA A 131 17.83 -10.30 7.76
C ALA A 131 17.82 -9.43 9.03
N ARG A 132 18.17 -10.01 10.19
CA ARG A 132 18.29 -9.28 11.47
C ARG A 132 19.47 -8.30 11.45
N ALA A 133 20.63 -8.73 10.95
CA ALA A 133 21.80 -7.86 10.82
C ALA A 133 21.55 -6.69 9.87
N LYS A 134 20.89 -6.95 8.72
CA LYS A 134 20.47 -5.91 7.78
C LYS A 134 19.56 -4.87 8.45
N ARG A 135 18.58 -5.31 9.24
CA ARG A 135 17.68 -4.40 9.99
C ARG A 135 18.42 -3.55 11.02
N LEU A 136 19.45 -4.08 11.67
CA LEU A 136 20.28 -3.33 12.62
C LEU A 136 21.07 -2.23 11.92
N VAL A 137 21.74 -2.54 10.80
CA VAL A 137 22.48 -1.55 10.00
C VAL A 137 21.54 -0.43 9.53
N ILE A 138 20.36 -0.75 9.02
CA ILE A 138 19.35 0.25 8.63
C ILE A 138 18.97 1.12 9.82
N LYS A 139 18.68 0.53 10.98
CA LYS A 139 18.27 1.26 12.19
C LYS A 139 19.35 2.20 12.67
N GLU A 140 20.61 1.78 12.72
CA GLU A 140 21.75 2.60 13.11
C GLU A 140 21.96 3.77 12.14
N THR A 141 21.87 3.51 10.83
CA THR A 141 21.94 4.53 9.79
C THR A 141 20.84 5.58 9.99
N VAL A 142 19.59 5.15 10.14
CA VAL A 142 18.45 6.05 10.38
C VAL A 142 18.65 6.91 11.63
N VAL A 143 19.19 6.35 12.72
CA VAL A 143 19.46 7.11 13.96
C VAL A 143 20.51 8.21 13.72
N LYS A 144 21.59 7.91 13.03
CA LYS A 144 22.65 8.89 12.70
C LYS A 144 22.11 10.05 11.85
N LEU A 145 21.25 9.74 10.86
CA LEU A 145 20.71 10.72 9.93
C LEU A 145 19.73 11.71 10.56
N ARG A 146 19.07 11.34 11.63
CA ARG A 146 18.11 12.22 12.34
C ARG A 146 18.74 13.46 12.98
N THR A 147 20.07 13.49 13.13
CA THR A 147 20.80 14.61 13.76
C THR A 147 21.28 15.65 12.76
N ILE A 148 21.17 15.38 11.47
CA ILE A 148 21.67 16.25 10.40
C ILE A 148 20.72 17.43 10.20
N SER A 149 21.24 18.66 10.25
CA SER A 149 20.49 19.90 10.12
C SER A 149 20.58 20.56 8.73
N LYS A 150 21.54 20.13 7.90
CA LYS A 150 21.74 20.63 6.53
C LYS A 150 21.94 19.47 5.58
N CYS A 151 21.30 19.53 4.41
CA CYS A 151 21.49 18.51 3.39
C CYS A 151 22.91 18.51 2.84
N PRO A 152 23.63 17.37 2.78
CA PRO A 152 24.99 17.31 2.22
C PRO A 152 25.01 17.54 0.71
N HIS A 153 23.91 17.27 -0.01
CA HIS A 153 23.83 17.36 -1.46
C HIS A 153 23.43 18.76 -1.96
N CYS A 154 22.31 19.32 -1.47
CA CYS A 154 21.79 20.61 -1.93
C CYS A 154 21.96 21.76 -0.92
N LYS A 155 22.56 21.49 0.26
CA LYS A 155 22.81 22.46 1.34
C LYS A 155 21.55 23.08 1.95
N ALA A 156 20.36 22.62 1.58
CA ALA A 156 19.08 23.08 2.12
C ALA A 156 19.02 22.87 3.64
N LYS A 157 18.45 23.84 4.35
CA LYS A 157 18.22 23.76 5.80
C LYS A 157 17.04 22.79 6.06
N LEU A 158 17.25 21.89 7.00
CA LEU A 158 16.28 20.87 7.38
C LEU A 158 15.67 21.21 8.74
N GLU A 159 14.37 21.03 8.84
CA GLU A 159 13.62 21.19 10.07
C GLU A 159 13.30 19.83 10.69
N LYS A 160 13.06 19.84 12.01
CA LYS A 160 12.72 18.59 12.72
C LYS A 160 11.32 18.13 12.33
N ILE A 161 11.21 16.86 11.94
CA ILE A 161 9.91 16.23 11.67
C ILE A 161 9.38 15.61 12.97
N LYS A 162 8.18 16.05 13.38
CA LYS A 162 7.41 15.47 14.49
C LYS A 162 6.29 14.61 13.92
N HIS A 163 5.89 13.59 14.67
CA HIS A 163 4.78 12.72 14.33
C HIS A 163 3.77 12.71 15.47
N GLU A 164 2.56 13.09 15.17
CA GLU A 164 1.40 12.97 16.03
C GLU A 164 0.56 11.78 15.56
N LYS A 165 0.35 10.85 16.47
CA LYS A 165 -0.43 9.65 16.16
C LYS A 165 -1.88 10.05 15.82
N PRO A 166 -2.56 9.38 14.86
CA PRO A 166 -2.07 8.17 14.17
C PRO A 166 -1.22 8.42 12.93
N THR A 167 -1.42 9.50 12.16
CA THR A 167 -0.86 9.67 10.81
C THR A 167 -0.52 11.11 10.46
N THR A 168 -0.42 12.00 11.44
CA THR A 168 -0.14 13.43 11.21
C THR A 168 1.33 13.72 11.39
N TYR A 169 1.91 14.47 10.45
CA TYR A 169 3.32 14.88 10.47
C TYR A 169 3.43 16.40 10.49
N TYR A 170 4.44 16.90 11.20
CA TYR A 170 4.75 18.32 11.28
C TYR A 170 6.23 18.53 10.92
N GLU A 171 6.50 19.56 10.13
CA GLU A 171 7.84 20.08 9.88
C GLU A 171 7.98 21.41 10.61
N GLY A 172 8.76 21.44 11.69
CA GLY A 172 8.69 22.57 12.64
C GLY A 172 7.29 22.69 13.21
N ASP A 173 6.62 23.80 12.90
CA ASP A 173 5.24 24.09 13.32
C ASP A 173 4.22 23.89 12.18
N LYS A 174 4.70 23.63 10.95
CA LYS A 174 3.84 23.41 9.79
C LYS A 174 3.35 21.97 9.74
N ARG A 175 2.03 21.76 9.71
CA ARG A 175 1.41 20.48 9.44
C ARG A 175 1.60 20.10 7.96
N LEU A 176 2.10 18.89 7.71
CA LEU A 176 2.24 18.33 6.36
C LEU A 176 0.94 17.65 5.95
N SER A 177 0.43 18.04 4.77
CA SER A 177 -0.69 17.33 4.16
C SER A 177 -0.25 15.97 3.62
N PRO A 178 -1.15 14.98 3.50
CA PRO A 178 -0.82 13.70 2.87
C PRO A 178 -0.28 13.84 1.43
N ILE A 179 -0.72 14.86 0.70
CA ILE A 179 -0.23 15.17 -0.65
C ILE A 179 1.25 15.59 -0.59
N GLU A 180 1.60 16.51 0.32
CA GLU A 180 3.00 16.95 0.50
C GLU A 180 3.90 15.77 0.94
N VAL A 181 3.39 14.92 1.84
CA VAL A 181 4.10 13.70 2.25
C VAL A 181 4.36 12.80 1.04
N ARG A 182 3.33 12.54 0.23
CA ARG A 182 3.44 11.72 -0.97
C ARG A 182 4.46 12.29 -1.96
N THR A 183 4.37 13.59 -2.28
CA THR A 183 5.29 14.28 -3.20
C THR A 183 6.75 14.20 -2.73
N ARG A 184 7.00 14.28 -1.41
CA ARG A 184 8.35 14.09 -0.87
C ARG A 184 8.85 12.66 -1.04
N LEU A 185 7.99 11.66 -0.79
CA LEU A 185 8.34 10.25 -0.96
C LEU A 185 8.60 9.88 -2.43
N GLU A 186 7.88 10.49 -3.37
CA GLU A 186 8.08 10.31 -4.82
C GLU A 186 9.45 10.82 -5.31
N LYS A 187 10.01 11.85 -4.65
CA LYS A 187 11.35 12.38 -4.98
C LYS A 187 12.50 11.43 -4.62
N ILE A 188 12.27 10.43 -3.75
CA ILE A 188 13.32 9.52 -3.30
C ILE A 188 13.74 8.62 -4.47
N THR A 189 15.06 8.59 -4.75
CA THR A 189 15.61 7.78 -5.84
C THR A 189 15.57 6.27 -5.50
N ASN A 190 15.54 5.44 -6.52
CA ASN A 190 15.53 3.97 -6.34
C ASN A 190 16.78 3.47 -5.61
N GLU A 191 17.93 4.08 -5.89
CA GLU A 191 19.21 3.76 -5.24
C GLU A 191 19.18 4.05 -3.74
N ASP A 192 18.60 5.19 -3.37
CA ASP A 192 18.47 5.60 -1.96
C ASP A 192 17.47 4.71 -1.19
N LEU A 193 16.45 4.13 -1.87
CA LEU A 193 15.51 3.20 -1.24
C LEU A 193 16.18 1.88 -0.81
N GLU A 194 17.19 1.43 -1.52
CA GLU A 194 17.94 0.22 -1.14
C GLU A 194 18.62 0.37 0.22
N LEU A 195 19.03 1.59 0.62
CA LEU A 195 19.62 1.87 1.93
C LEU A 195 18.63 1.60 3.08
N PHE A 196 17.33 1.73 2.83
CA PHE A 196 16.27 1.39 3.78
C PHE A 196 15.82 -0.08 3.66
N GLY A 197 16.47 -0.85 2.78
CA GLY A 197 16.10 -2.24 2.53
C GLY A 197 14.80 -2.40 1.76
N LEU A 198 14.32 -1.32 1.14
CA LEU A 198 13.17 -1.33 0.26
C LEU A 198 13.60 -1.75 -1.16
N ASN A 199 12.81 -2.59 -1.79
CA ASN A 199 12.99 -2.92 -3.21
C ASN A 199 12.00 -2.08 -4.03
N PRO A 200 12.48 -1.14 -4.86
CA PRO A 200 11.61 -0.24 -5.62
C PRO A 200 10.61 -0.96 -6.54
N ASN A 201 10.98 -2.15 -7.03
CA ASN A 201 10.13 -2.95 -7.91
C ASN A 201 8.96 -3.63 -7.17
N VAL A 202 9.08 -3.80 -5.85
CA VAL A 202 8.06 -4.46 -5.00
C VAL A 202 7.28 -3.45 -4.19
N MET A 203 7.95 -2.40 -3.72
CA MET A 203 7.37 -1.43 -2.80
C MET A 203 8.08 -0.08 -2.92
N ARG A 204 7.38 0.90 -3.46
CA ARG A 204 7.79 2.30 -3.35
C ARG A 204 7.06 2.98 -2.19
N PRO A 205 7.75 3.85 -1.43
CA PRO A 205 7.18 4.44 -0.21
C PRO A 205 5.98 5.34 -0.47
N GLU A 206 5.88 6.03 -1.60
CA GLU A 206 4.74 6.86 -1.96
C GLU A 206 3.43 6.06 -2.10
N TRP A 207 3.51 4.73 -2.35
CA TRP A 207 2.31 3.88 -2.40
C TRP A 207 1.70 3.65 -1.03
N SER A 208 2.43 3.96 0.05
CA SER A 208 1.89 3.95 1.41
C SER A 208 0.97 5.15 1.72
N VAL A 209 0.92 6.12 0.83
CA VAL A 209 -0.09 7.18 0.83
C VAL A 209 -1.13 6.82 -0.23
N LEU A 210 -2.23 6.27 0.23
CA LEU A 210 -3.27 5.67 -0.61
C LEU A 210 -4.02 6.75 -1.39
N THR A 211 -4.15 6.57 -2.69
CA THR A 211 -5.05 7.32 -3.57
C THR A 211 -6.19 6.45 -4.07
N LEU A 212 -5.97 5.15 -4.06
CA LEU A 212 -6.95 4.12 -4.38
C LEU A 212 -7.00 3.12 -3.22
N MET A 213 -8.19 2.62 -2.93
CA MET A 213 -8.41 1.57 -1.96
C MET A 213 -8.93 0.33 -2.68
N ALA A 214 -8.21 -0.78 -2.57
CA ALA A 214 -8.66 -2.05 -3.12
C ALA A 214 -9.83 -2.59 -2.30
N ILE A 215 -10.86 -3.09 -2.98
CA ILE A 215 -12.04 -3.69 -2.36
C ILE A 215 -11.95 -5.21 -2.58
N PRO A 216 -12.03 -6.00 -1.51
CA PRO A 216 -12.03 -7.45 -1.63
C PRO A 216 -13.30 -7.95 -2.34
N PRO A 217 -13.25 -9.13 -2.96
CA PRO A 217 -14.40 -9.77 -3.58
C PRO A 217 -15.62 -9.87 -2.66
N VAL A 218 -16.83 -9.92 -3.24
CA VAL A 218 -18.07 -10.08 -2.48
C VAL A 218 -18.07 -11.40 -1.69
N THR A 219 -17.46 -12.45 -2.22
CA THR A 219 -17.29 -13.75 -1.54
C THR A 219 -16.50 -13.67 -0.23
N MET A 220 -15.64 -12.66 -0.06
CA MET A 220 -14.86 -12.43 1.17
C MET A 220 -15.61 -11.62 2.23
N ARG A 221 -16.74 -11.03 1.88
CA ARG A 221 -17.60 -10.20 2.75
C ARG A 221 -19.08 -10.47 2.43
N PRO A 222 -19.52 -11.72 2.64
CA PRO A 222 -20.86 -12.15 2.25
C PRO A 222 -21.94 -11.45 3.08
N SER A 223 -23.10 -11.22 2.47
CA SER A 223 -24.33 -10.90 3.21
C SER A 223 -25.13 -12.15 3.51
N ILE A 224 -25.87 -12.12 4.62
CA ILE A 224 -26.72 -13.22 5.09
C ILE A 224 -28.17 -12.74 5.09
N THR A 225 -29.06 -13.50 4.48
CA THR A 225 -30.49 -13.25 4.61
C THR A 225 -31.02 -13.95 5.85
N LEU A 226 -31.57 -13.17 6.78
CA LEU A 226 -32.19 -13.68 8.02
C LEU A 226 -33.53 -14.33 7.73
N GLU A 227 -34.03 -15.10 8.68
CA GLU A 227 -35.37 -15.73 8.58
C GLU A 227 -36.48 -14.67 8.48
N SER A 228 -36.27 -13.47 8.96
CA SER A 228 -37.16 -12.32 8.81
C SER A 228 -37.25 -11.76 7.39
N GLY A 229 -36.37 -12.22 6.48
CA GLY A 229 -36.22 -11.66 5.12
C GLY A 229 -35.30 -10.45 5.06
N GLU A 230 -34.81 -9.95 6.17
CA GLU A 230 -33.83 -8.86 6.23
C GLU A 230 -32.43 -9.39 5.87
N ARG A 231 -31.63 -8.56 5.18
CA ARG A 231 -30.22 -8.84 4.91
C ARG A 231 -29.34 -8.27 5.98
N SER A 232 -28.42 -9.07 6.50
CA SER A 232 -27.35 -8.64 7.39
C SER A 232 -26.05 -8.63 6.61
N GLU A 233 -25.40 -7.48 6.58
CA GLU A 233 -24.16 -7.26 5.85
C GLU A 233 -22.95 -7.41 6.78
N ASP A 234 -21.80 -7.77 6.18
CA ASP A 234 -20.53 -7.81 6.89
C ASP A 234 -20.10 -6.39 7.31
N ASP A 235 -19.51 -6.26 8.50
CA ASP A 235 -19.01 -4.98 9.04
C ASP A 235 -18.03 -4.28 8.09
N LEU A 236 -17.25 -5.05 7.33
CA LEU A 236 -16.34 -4.51 6.32
C LEU A 236 -17.12 -3.82 5.19
N THR A 237 -18.26 -4.37 4.78
CA THR A 237 -19.12 -3.74 3.76
C THR A 237 -19.67 -2.42 4.24
N HIS A 238 -20.14 -2.33 5.50
CA HIS A 238 -20.58 -1.08 6.11
C HIS A 238 -19.46 -0.04 6.15
N LYS A 239 -18.25 -0.45 6.58
CA LYS A 239 -17.09 0.47 6.62
C LYS A 239 -16.63 0.93 5.25
N LEU A 240 -16.73 0.10 4.24
CA LEU A 240 -16.46 0.50 2.86
C LEU A 240 -17.52 1.48 2.33
N GLY A 241 -18.79 1.29 2.70
CA GLY A 241 -19.88 2.23 2.42
C GLY A 241 -19.64 3.62 3.03
N ASP A 242 -19.12 3.68 4.27
CA ASP A 242 -18.74 4.93 4.92
C ASP A 242 -17.62 5.69 4.17
N VAL A 243 -16.81 4.99 3.36
CA VAL A 243 -15.69 5.58 2.60
C VAL A 243 -16.11 6.09 1.23
N VAL A 244 -17.13 5.47 0.61
CA VAL A 244 -17.67 5.87 -0.71
C VAL A 244 -18.46 7.17 -0.62
#